data_b0fb2f6b67b92883751302dd1fbd365e
#
_entry.id   b0fb2f6b67b92883751302dd1fbd365e
#
_cell.length_a   1.000
_cell.length_b   1.000
_cell.length_c   1.000
_cell.angle_alpha   90.00
_cell.angle_beta   90.00
_cell.angle_gamma   90.00
#
_symmetry.space_group_name_H-M   'P 1'
#
loop_
_entity.id
_entity.type
_entity.pdbx_description
1 polymer ?
#
loop_
_entity_poly.entity_id
_entity_poly.type
_entity_poly.pdbx_seq_one_letter_code
_entity_poly.pdbx_strand_id
1 'polypeptide(L)'
;MADRIVLRKILISDSSELRKRGLMEGTIKLIEDDIRALGTGSQGEAMLAFKEDVIYALVKLFRPDRKNCRAHIDFVFTADANADTQSGIVDEVLRYCFLDEYYHKVTVICNHGNEGLERILMGAGFNQEAVLRDEVRTKTGFEDAGLYAMLSYEYPKYNVCFVPFERGVAVVTGGMDYIDSVKLFHYGQQLEDPFENNVASSLGLLDGNMGLVRNDDGIYNLDSEQLKYLPSELAKAYVELKEYFDSNRAGFDINVRFSVGTPFQKKVWNALNSIPYGGTASYEDIALILTDGKLSEARKITRAVGSACSDNPVAVIVPCHRVIGKDGSIVGYSAGIDIKDYLLLHESFTAVTPLISKEV
;
A
#
# COMPACT_ATOMS: atom_id res chain seq x y z
N MET A 1 17.31 15.11 5.35
CA MET A 1 16.61 14.93 6.65
C MET A 1 15.80 16.16 7.09
N ALA A 2 15.89 17.28 6.41
CA ALA A 2 15.26 18.55 6.84
C ALA A 2 13.77 18.72 6.53
N ASP A 3 13.13 17.83 5.77
CA ASP A 3 11.75 18.03 5.26
C ASP A 3 10.69 17.09 5.87
N ARG A 4 11.06 16.29 6.88
CA ARG A 4 10.16 15.29 7.48
C ARG A 4 9.30 15.90 8.59
N ILE A 5 7.99 15.56 8.58
CA ILE A 5 7.10 15.82 9.71
C ILE A 5 7.44 14.85 10.86
N VAL A 6 7.48 15.38 12.08
CA VAL A 6 7.75 14.62 13.31
C VAL A 6 6.60 14.85 14.28
N LEU A 7 6.03 13.76 14.80
CA LEU A 7 5.03 13.81 15.87
C LEU A 7 5.70 13.61 17.23
N ARG A 8 5.33 14.42 18.20
CA ARG A 8 5.78 14.33 19.58
C ARG A 8 4.61 14.57 20.54
N LYS A 9 4.51 13.78 21.60
CA LYS A 9 3.51 14.04 22.67
C LYS A 9 3.68 15.44 23.23
N ILE A 10 2.55 16.10 23.49
CA ILE A 10 2.50 17.42 24.08
C ILE A 10 3.05 17.39 25.52
N LEU A 11 3.77 18.45 25.90
CA LEU A 11 4.30 18.64 27.24
C LEU A 11 3.75 19.93 27.85
N ILE A 12 3.69 20.00 29.17
CA ILE A 12 3.27 21.22 29.90
C ILE A 12 4.13 22.43 29.51
N SER A 13 5.43 22.20 29.26
CA SER A 13 6.36 23.23 28.81
C SER A 13 5.98 23.87 27.45
N ASP A 14 5.13 23.23 26.67
CA ASP A 14 4.71 23.73 25.36
C ASP A 14 3.60 24.81 25.47
N SER A 15 2.99 24.98 26.63
CA SER A 15 1.81 25.85 26.85
C SER A 15 1.98 27.27 26.32
N SER A 16 3.15 27.86 26.50
CA SER A 16 3.45 29.22 26.03
C SER A 16 3.51 29.30 24.50
N GLU A 17 4.15 28.32 23.85
CA GLU A 17 4.26 28.30 22.39
C GLU A 17 2.94 27.94 21.72
N LEU A 18 2.16 27.03 22.31
CA LEU A 18 0.81 26.69 21.84
C LEU A 18 -0.13 27.90 21.82
N ARG A 19 -0.08 28.71 22.89
CA ARG A 19 -0.85 29.97 22.93
C ARG A 19 -0.38 30.97 21.89
N LYS A 20 0.94 31.16 21.77
CA LYS A 20 1.55 32.08 20.82
C LYS A 20 1.20 31.73 19.37
N ARG A 21 1.13 30.45 19.05
CA ARG A 21 0.79 29.92 17.73
C ARG A 21 -0.71 29.79 17.47
N GLY A 22 -1.55 30.13 18.43
CA GLY A 22 -3.01 30.05 18.31
C GLY A 22 -3.55 28.61 18.25
N LEU A 23 -2.77 27.64 18.71
CA LEU A 23 -3.16 26.22 18.74
C LEU A 23 -4.03 25.87 19.97
N MET A 24 -3.94 26.64 21.03
CA MET A 24 -4.82 26.58 22.20
C MET A 24 -5.17 27.99 22.67
N GLU A 25 -6.44 28.17 23.04
CA GLU A 25 -6.94 29.43 23.56
C GLU A 25 -6.98 29.46 25.11
N GLY A 26 -6.92 30.65 25.72
CA GLY A 26 -7.04 30.84 27.14
C GLY A 26 -5.78 31.36 27.81
N THR A 27 -5.76 31.30 29.17
CA THR A 27 -4.57 31.60 29.95
C THR A 27 -3.59 30.45 29.95
N ILE A 28 -2.29 30.70 30.17
CA ILE A 28 -1.28 29.62 30.19
C ILE A 28 -1.68 28.56 31.23
N LYS A 29 -2.19 28.93 32.39
CA LYS A 29 -2.64 27.99 33.43
C LYS A 29 -3.78 27.09 32.94
N LEU A 30 -4.74 27.64 32.22
CA LEU A 30 -5.86 26.88 31.64
C LEU A 30 -5.33 25.87 30.61
N ILE A 31 -4.43 26.29 29.72
CA ILE A 31 -3.78 25.43 28.73
C ILE A 31 -3.00 24.30 29.43
N GLU A 32 -2.27 24.59 30.51
CA GLU A 32 -1.56 23.55 31.29
C GLU A 32 -2.53 22.54 31.92
N ASP A 33 -3.68 22.99 32.42
CA ASP A 33 -4.69 22.09 32.97
C ASP A 33 -5.33 21.22 31.89
N ASP A 34 -5.59 21.77 30.68
CA ASP A 34 -6.07 21.02 29.55
C ASP A 34 -5.03 19.98 29.06
N ILE A 35 -3.74 20.35 29.03
CA ILE A 35 -2.66 19.41 28.70
C ILE A 35 -2.59 18.27 29.72
N ARG A 36 -2.73 18.55 31.01
CA ARG A 36 -2.77 17.50 32.05
C ARG A 36 -3.97 16.58 31.87
N ALA A 37 -5.15 17.13 31.55
CA ALA A 37 -6.35 16.33 31.29
C ALA A 37 -6.19 15.41 30.09
N LEU A 38 -5.59 15.87 29.01
CA LEU A 38 -5.27 15.05 27.80
C LEU A 38 -4.22 13.98 28.10
N GLY A 39 -3.25 14.27 29.00
CA GLY A 39 -2.18 13.34 29.37
C GLY A 39 -2.58 12.20 30.31
N THR A 40 -3.74 12.29 30.99
CA THR A 40 -4.21 11.24 31.93
C THR A 40 -4.81 10.00 31.25
N GLY A 41 -4.84 9.95 29.92
CA GLY A 41 -5.19 8.75 29.15
C GLY A 41 -6.65 8.32 29.16
N SER A 42 -7.52 9.02 29.91
CA SER A 42 -8.96 8.68 29.98
C SER A 42 -9.77 9.21 28.80
N GLN A 43 -9.28 10.23 28.12
CA GLN A 43 -9.99 10.87 27.00
C GLN A 43 -9.24 10.84 25.67
N GLY A 44 -7.94 10.51 25.63
CA GLY A 44 -7.15 10.49 24.42
C GLY A 44 -5.70 10.89 24.62
N GLU A 45 -5.03 11.20 23.51
CA GLU A 45 -3.68 11.74 23.47
C GLU A 45 -3.65 13.05 22.68
N ALA A 46 -2.69 13.91 23.00
CA ALA A 46 -2.40 15.08 22.18
C ALA A 46 -0.94 15.06 21.74
N MET A 47 -0.72 15.37 20.49
CA MET A 47 0.60 15.43 19.87
C MET A 47 0.81 16.75 19.16
N LEU A 48 2.06 17.16 19.05
CA LEU A 48 2.48 18.30 18.25
C LEU A 48 3.17 17.78 16.98
N ALA A 49 2.79 18.36 15.84
CA ALA A 49 3.43 18.11 14.57
C ALA A 49 4.45 19.21 14.27
N PHE A 50 5.70 18.77 14.05
CA PHE A 50 6.85 19.63 13.77
C PHE A 50 7.36 19.40 12.36
N LYS A 51 7.83 20.49 11.74
CA LYS A 51 8.71 20.46 10.59
C LYS A 51 9.85 21.44 10.87
N GLU A 52 11.13 20.99 10.77
CA GLU A 52 12.30 21.81 11.06
C GLU A 52 12.24 22.52 12.44
N ASP A 53 11.86 21.79 13.50
CA ASP A 53 11.67 22.28 14.86
C ASP A 53 10.56 23.36 15.03
N VAL A 54 9.78 23.63 14.00
CA VAL A 54 8.64 24.53 14.05
C VAL A 54 7.34 23.75 14.23
N ILE A 55 6.50 24.17 15.17
CA ILE A 55 5.18 23.55 15.39
C ILE A 55 4.20 24.06 14.34
N TYR A 56 3.56 23.16 13.61
CA TYR A 56 2.54 23.47 12.60
C TYR A 56 1.14 22.97 12.93
N ALA A 57 1.02 21.99 13.84
CA ALA A 57 -0.30 21.55 14.30
C ALA A 57 -0.28 21.00 15.72
N LEU A 58 -1.45 21.09 16.36
CA LEU A 58 -1.87 20.29 17.49
C LEU A 58 -2.83 19.21 16.96
N VAL A 59 -2.49 17.96 17.20
CA VAL A 59 -3.29 16.79 16.85
C VAL A 59 -3.84 16.18 18.11
N LYS A 60 -5.17 16.09 18.24
CA LYS A 60 -5.83 15.43 19.37
C LYS A 60 -6.38 14.10 18.88
N LEU A 61 -5.97 13.02 19.54
CA LEU A 61 -6.39 11.66 19.26
C LEU A 61 -7.30 11.18 20.37
N PHE A 62 -8.59 11.09 20.11
CA PHE A 62 -9.58 10.55 21.03
C PHE A 62 -9.73 9.05 20.81
N ARG A 63 -9.78 8.28 21.91
CA ARG A 63 -9.90 6.81 21.88
C ARG A 63 -11.24 6.36 22.41
N PRO A 64 -12.34 6.62 21.70
CA PRO A 64 -13.68 6.32 22.22
C PRO A 64 -13.90 4.82 22.41
N ASP A 65 -13.15 3.97 21.72
CA ASP A 65 -13.40 2.53 21.71
C ASP A 65 -12.13 1.71 21.45
N ARG A 66 -11.37 1.44 22.51
CA ARG A 66 -10.20 0.55 22.43
C ARG A 66 -10.56 -0.89 22.02
N LYS A 67 -11.76 -1.36 22.37
CA LYS A 67 -12.19 -2.72 22.04
C LYS A 67 -12.38 -2.92 20.53
N ASN A 68 -12.85 -1.90 19.83
CA ASN A 68 -13.06 -1.94 18.38
C ASN A 68 -11.92 -1.26 17.60
N CYS A 69 -10.81 -0.92 18.26
CA CYS A 69 -9.64 -0.32 17.63
C CYS A 69 -9.99 0.90 16.76
N ARG A 70 -10.78 1.85 17.34
CA ARG A 70 -11.22 3.06 16.66
C ARG A 70 -10.60 4.30 17.30
N ALA A 71 -10.21 5.25 16.46
CA ALA A 71 -9.75 6.56 16.89
C ALA A 71 -10.51 7.68 16.16
N HIS A 72 -10.70 8.79 16.87
CA HIS A 72 -11.17 10.04 16.27
C HIS A 72 -10.07 11.08 16.38
N ILE A 73 -9.81 11.83 15.31
CA ILE A 73 -8.72 12.81 15.23
C ILE A 73 -9.30 14.21 15.01
N ASP A 74 -8.84 15.16 15.85
CA ASP A 74 -8.98 16.58 15.60
C ASP A 74 -7.64 17.18 15.19
N PHE A 75 -7.64 17.95 14.11
CA PHE A 75 -6.52 18.74 13.64
C PHE A 75 -6.73 20.23 13.93
N VAL A 76 -5.79 20.85 14.60
CA VAL A 76 -5.71 22.30 14.77
C VAL A 76 -4.41 22.76 14.14
N PHE A 77 -4.49 23.37 12.94
CA PHE A 77 -3.32 23.86 12.22
C PHE A 77 -3.01 25.31 12.58
N THR A 78 -1.72 25.66 12.53
CA THR A 78 -1.30 27.06 12.61
C THR A 78 -1.64 27.80 11.30
N ALA A 79 -1.74 29.13 11.36
CA ALA A 79 -2.10 29.94 10.20
C ALA A 79 -1.05 29.90 9.07
N ASP A 80 0.19 29.55 9.39
CA ASP A 80 1.32 29.44 8.46
C ASP A 80 1.50 28.01 7.90
N ALA A 81 0.69 27.04 8.32
CA ALA A 81 0.66 25.70 7.76
C ALA A 81 -0.01 25.71 6.36
N ASN A 82 0.79 25.66 5.31
CA ASN A 82 0.29 25.56 3.94
C ASN A 82 -0.29 24.16 3.65
N ALA A 83 -0.96 24.00 2.50
CA ALA A 83 -1.64 22.76 2.12
C ALA A 83 -0.70 21.54 2.09
N ASP A 84 0.54 21.71 1.59
CA ASP A 84 1.52 20.62 1.54
C ASP A 84 1.96 20.19 2.95
N THR A 85 2.18 21.17 3.85
CA THR A 85 2.51 20.89 5.25
C THR A 85 1.35 20.20 5.96
N GLN A 86 0.12 20.67 5.76
CA GLN A 86 -1.09 20.04 6.33
C GLN A 86 -1.27 18.60 5.82
N SER A 87 -1.09 18.37 4.52
CA SER A 87 -1.15 17.04 3.91
C SER A 87 -0.09 16.11 4.50
N GLY A 88 1.16 16.56 4.61
CA GLY A 88 2.23 15.79 5.25
C GLY A 88 1.95 15.46 6.72
N ILE A 89 1.31 16.38 7.47
CA ILE A 89 0.90 16.13 8.85
C ILE A 89 -0.20 15.06 8.91
N VAL A 90 -1.22 15.15 8.05
CA VAL A 90 -2.28 14.13 7.98
C VAL A 90 -1.68 12.76 7.66
N ASP A 91 -0.75 12.69 6.70
CA ASP A 91 -0.10 11.44 6.31
C ASP A 91 0.71 10.82 7.46
N GLU A 92 1.51 11.62 8.19
CA GLU A 92 2.27 11.13 9.34
C GLU A 92 1.38 10.71 10.51
N VAL A 93 0.25 11.40 10.73
CA VAL A 93 -0.74 11.01 11.74
C VAL A 93 -1.44 9.69 11.38
N LEU A 94 -1.78 9.50 10.10
CA LEU A 94 -2.33 8.24 9.62
C LEU A 94 -1.32 7.10 9.75
N ARG A 95 -0.05 7.37 9.42
CA ARG A 95 1.04 6.42 9.66
C ARG A 95 1.09 6.00 11.12
N TYR A 96 1.11 6.97 12.04
CA TYR A 96 1.10 6.71 13.48
C TYR A 96 -0.13 5.89 13.91
N CYS A 97 -1.32 6.27 13.45
CA CYS A 97 -2.56 5.59 13.83
C CYS A 97 -2.61 4.14 13.35
N PHE A 98 -2.21 3.88 12.11
CA PHE A 98 -2.33 2.55 11.52
C PHE A 98 -1.10 1.67 11.73
N LEU A 99 0.12 2.22 11.74
CA LEU A 99 1.36 1.44 11.85
C LEU A 99 1.90 1.33 13.27
N ASP A 100 1.74 2.36 14.11
CA ASP A 100 2.29 2.34 15.46
C ASP A 100 1.23 1.99 16.52
N GLU A 101 -0.01 2.48 16.36
CA GLU A 101 -1.10 2.27 17.34
C GLU A 101 -2.15 1.24 16.94
N TYR A 102 -2.09 0.75 15.69
CA TYR A 102 -2.90 -0.36 15.16
C TYR A 102 -4.41 -0.14 15.20
N TYR A 103 -4.85 1.08 14.93
CA TYR A 103 -6.28 1.34 14.81
C TYR A 103 -6.84 0.67 13.55
N HIS A 104 -8.02 0.09 13.67
CA HIS A 104 -8.75 -0.45 12.54
C HIS A 104 -9.50 0.64 11.76
N LYS A 105 -9.97 1.68 12.47
CA LYS A 105 -10.72 2.80 11.87
C LYS A 105 -10.29 4.12 12.49
N VAL A 106 -10.03 5.08 11.62
CA VAL A 106 -9.74 6.46 11.99
C VAL A 106 -10.85 7.36 11.43
N THR A 107 -11.34 8.29 12.23
CA THR A 107 -12.38 9.25 11.84
C THR A 107 -11.94 10.67 12.09
N VAL A 108 -12.42 11.59 11.25
CA VAL A 108 -12.25 13.05 11.39
C VAL A 108 -13.61 13.71 11.15
N ILE A 109 -13.99 14.67 11.99
CA ILE A 109 -15.13 15.55 11.73
C ILE A 109 -14.60 16.85 11.16
N CYS A 110 -15.10 17.25 10.02
CA CYS A 110 -14.70 18.47 9.34
C CYS A 110 -15.91 19.33 8.98
N ASN A 111 -15.88 20.62 9.37
CA ASN A 111 -16.95 21.56 9.02
C ASN A 111 -17.03 21.77 7.52
N HIS A 112 -18.22 21.85 6.96
CA HIS A 112 -18.44 22.15 5.55
C HIS A 112 -17.80 23.45 5.04
N GLY A 113 -17.51 24.40 5.92
CA GLY A 113 -16.79 25.62 5.57
C GLY A 113 -15.27 25.46 5.43
N ASN A 114 -14.69 24.30 5.80
CA ASN A 114 -13.26 24.03 5.72
C ASN A 114 -12.89 23.19 4.49
N GLU A 115 -13.18 23.71 3.29
CA GLU A 115 -12.87 23.05 2.01
C GLU A 115 -11.38 22.66 1.87
N GLY A 116 -10.49 23.36 2.56
CA GLY A 116 -9.05 23.05 2.57
C GLY A 116 -8.78 21.69 3.21
N LEU A 117 -9.29 21.48 4.42
CA LEU A 117 -9.12 20.22 5.13
C LEU A 117 -9.89 19.08 4.46
N GLU A 118 -11.10 19.33 3.95
CA GLU A 118 -11.86 18.33 3.20
C GLU A 118 -11.06 17.78 2.01
N ARG A 119 -10.46 18.65 1.20
CA ARG A 119 -9.62 18.25 0.06
C ARG A 119 -8.40 17.44 0.48
N ILE A 120 -7.77 17.80 1.61
CA ILE A 120 -6.62 17.08 2.14
C ILE A 120 -7.04 15.68 2.62
N LEU A 121 -8.15 15.58 3.36
CA LEU A 121 -8.66 14.29 3.83
C LEU A 121 -9.03 13.36 2.66
N MET A 122 -9.75 13.88 1.67
CA MET A 122 -10.10 13.10 0.48
C MET A 122 -8.85 12.71 -0.34
N GLY A 123 -7.88 13.61 -0.47
CA GLY A 123 -6.59 13.35 -1.11
C GLY A 123 -5.76 12.30 -0.37
N ALA A 124 -5.88 12.21 0.95
CA ALA A 124 -5.26 11.18 1.77
C ALA A 124 -5.99 9.81 1.71
N GLY A 125 -7.18 9.76 1.08
CA GLY A 125 -7.96 8.53 0.92
C GLY A 125 -9.10 8.34 1.93
N PHE A 126 -9.45 9.36 2.71
CA PHE A 126 -10.65 9.30 3.53
C PHE A 126 -11.92 9.28 2.69
N ASN A 127 -12.91 8.52 3.13
CA ASN A 127 -14.25 8.51 2.58
C ASN A 127 -15.21 9.30 3.48
N GLN A 128 -16.07 10.12 2.91
CA GLN A 128 -17.15 10.76 3.66
C GLN A 128 -18.25 9.72 3.94
N GLU A 129 -18.43 9.35 5.21
CA GLU A 129 -19.44 8.36 5.62
C GLU A 129 -20.79 8.99 5.96
N ALA A 130 -20.79 10.24 6.43
CA ALA A 130 -22.02 10.92 6.82
C ALA A 130 -21.88 12.44 6.78
N VAL A 131 -23.05 13.11 6.76
CA VAL A 131 -23.19 14.53 7.10
C VAL A 131 -23.89 14.60 8.46
N LEU A 132 -23.23 15.22 9.43
CA LEU A 132 -23.73 15.46 10.78
C LEU A 132 -24.40 16.82 10.80
N ARG A 133 -25.73 16.87 11.05
CA ARG A 133 -26.47 18.12 11.07
C ARG A 133 -26.27 18.86 12.38
N ASP A 134 -26.11 20.19 12.31
CA ASP A 134 -25.98 21.10 13.46
C ASP A 134 -24.85 20.65 14.43
N GLU A 135 -23.79 20.04 13.91
CA GLU A 135 -22.72 19.42 14.71
C GLU A 135 -21.77 20.45 15.31
N VAL A 136 -21.48 21.51 14.55
CA VAL A 136 -20.43 22.45 14.93
C VAL A 136 -21.03 23.81 15.26
N ARG A 137 -20.72 24.29 16.48
CA ARG A 137 -21.15 25.61 16.95
C ARG A 137 -20.23 26.68 16.35
N THR A 138 -20.82 27.63 15.61
CA THR A 138 -20.16 28.81 15.07
C THR A 138 -20.60 30.09 15.81
N LYS A 139 -20.05 31.24 15.39
CA LYS A 139 -20.49 32.56 15.93
C LYS A 139 -21.92 32.92 15.55
N THR A 140 -22.43 32.34 14.48
CA THR A 140 -23.74 32.66 13.88
C THR A 140 -24.80 31.59 14.16
N GLY A 141 -24.43 30.47 14.77
CA GLY A 141 -25.36 29.36 15.05
C GLY A 141 -24.67 28.01 15.04
N PHE A 142 -25.33 27.01 14.49
CA PHE A 142 -24.79 25.69 14.27
C PHE A 142 -24.65 25.44 12.76
N GLU A 143 -23.65 24.66 12.39
CA GLU A 143 -23.36 24.27 11.00
C GLU A 143 -23.20 22.76 10.91
N ASP A 144 -23.51 22.23 9.74
CA ASP A 144 -23.31 20.84 9.42
C ASP A 144 -21.81 20.53 9.27
N ALA A 145 -21.43 19.27 9.57
CA ALA A 145 -20.08 18.78 9.38
C ALA A 145 -20.06 17.44 8.64
N GLY A 146 -19.02 17.20 7.88
CA GLY A 146 -18.74 15.89 7.28
C GLY A 146 -18.04 14.99 8.29
N LEU A 147 -18.51 13.76 8.42
CA LEU A 147 -17.78 12.67 9.06
C LEU A 147 -16.97 11.95 7.99
N TYR A 148 -15.67 12.06 8.07
CA TYR A 148 -14.71 11.40 7.21
C TYR A 148 -14.09 10.22 7.95
N ALA A 149 -13.94 9.09 7.27
CA ALA A 149 -13.36 7.90 7.85
C ALA A 149 -12.40 7.21 6.88
N MET A 150 -11.43 6.52 7.44
CA MET A 150 -10.53 5.61 6.75
C MET A 150 -10.39 4.33 7.57
N LEU A 151 -10.50 3.19 6.91
CA LEU A 151 -10.22 1.88 7.50
C LEU A 151 -8.74 1.53 7.27
N SER A 152 -8.17 0.72 8.17
CA SER A 152 -6.75 0.35 8.08
C SER A 152 -6.36 -0.20 6.70
N TYR A 153 -7.20 -0.99 6.08
CA TYR A 153 -6.97 -1.58 4.76
C TYR A 153 -7.21 -0.61 3.58
N GLU A 154 -7.79 0.57 3.83
CA GLU A 154 -7.90 1.66 2.85
C GLU A 154 -6.66 2.57 2.90
N TYR A 155 -5.87 2.47 3.98
CA TYR A 155 -4.64 3.25 4.10
C TYR A 155 -3.62 2.74 3.07
N PRO A 156 -3.19 3.60 2.15
CA PRO A 156 -2.41 3.19 0.99
C PRO A 156 -1.18 2.32 1.30
N LYS A 157 -0.45 2.61 2.37
CA LYS A 157 0.75 1.84 2.75
C LYS A 157 0.47 0.37 3.11
N TYR A 158 -0.80 -0.01 3.31
CA TYR A 158 -1.18 -1.40 3.54
C TYR A 158 -1.55 -2.17 2.27
N ASN A 159 -1.83 -1.46 1.18
CA ASN A 159 -2.29 -2.09 -0.06
C ASN A 159 -1.17 -2.41 -1.03
N VAL A 160 0.09 -2.24 -0.61
CA VAL A 160 1.27 -2.59 -1.37
C VAL A 160 2.32 -3.25 -0.50
N CYS A 161 2.96 -4.30 -1.00
CA CYS A 161 4.16 -4.86 -0.41
C CYS A 161 5.23 -5.11 -1.48
N PHE A 162 6.47 -5.22 -1.03
CA PHE A 162 7.66 -5.34 -1.86
C PHE A 162 8.35 -6.66 -1.52
N VAL A 163 8.38 -7.59 -2.47
CA VAL A 163 8.98 -8.92 -2.28
C VAL A 163 10.29 -8.99 -3.05
N PRO A 164 11.43 -9.09 -2.38
CA PRO A 164 12.73 -9.14 -3.06
C PRO A 164 12.93 -10.51 -3.72
N PHE A 165 13.63 -10.52 -4.85
CA PHE A 165 14.17 -11.70 -5.49
C PHE A 165 15.57 -11.42 -6.05
N GLU A 166 16.27 -12.44 -6.56
CA GLU A 166 17.68 -12.31 -6.96
C GLU A 166 17.95 -11.15 -7.93
N ARG A 167 17.04 -10.89 -8.88
CA ARG A 167 17.19 -9.88 -9.93
C ARG A 167 16.53 -8.56 -9.65
N GLY A 168 15.69 -8.45 -8.58
CA GLY A 168 14.93 -7.24 -8.32
C GLY A 168 13.87 -7.38 -7.24
N VAL A 169 12.77 -6.70 -7.44
CA VAL A 169 11.66 -6.60 -6.49
C VAL A 169 10.34 -6.84 -7.20
N ALA A 170 9.49 -7.68 -6.64
CA ALA A 170 8.08 -7.78 -7.00
C ALA A 170 7.29 -6.78 -6.17
N VAL A 171 6.63 -5.83 -6.82
CA VAL A 171 5.69 -4.89 -6.20
C VAL A 171 4.29 -5.50 -6.32
N VAL A 172 3.68 -5.76 -5.18
CA VAL A 172 2.39 -6.46 -5.07
C VAL A 172 1.35 -5.50 -4.53
N THR A 173 0.24 -5.35 -5.23
CA THR A 173 -0.91 -4.57 -4.75
C THR A 173 -2.19 -5.41 -4.74
N GLY A 174 -3.13 -5.00 -3.89
CA GLY A 174 -4.41 -5.70 -3.75
C GLY A 174 -5.36 -5.01 -2.77
N GLY A 175 -6.45 -5.69 -2.45
CA GLY A 175 -7.42 -5.29 -1.43
C GLY A 175 -7.33 -6.16 -0.20
N MET A 176 -8.42 -6.17 0.58
CA MET A 176 -8.50 -6.98 1.82
C MET A 176 -8.33 -8.48 1.57
N ASP A 177 -8.97 -8.99 0.53
CA ASP A 177 -9.17 -10.41 0.26
C ASP A 177 -8.78 -10.83 -1.17
N TYR A 178 -8.00 -9.98 -1.87
CA TYR A 178 -7.52 -10.28 -3.22
C TYR A 178 -6.23 -9.54 -3.55
N ILE A 179 -5.49 -10.09 -4.52
CA ILE A 179 -4.39 -9.42 -5.21
C ILE A 179 -4.84 -9.04 -6.62
N ASP A 180 -4.54 -7.84 -7.06
CA ASP A 180 -4.88 -7.36 -8.41
C ASP A 180 -3.68 -6.94 -9.25
N SER A 181 -2.50 -6.79 -8.64
CA SER A 181 -1.27 -6.52 -9.37
C SER A 181 -0.04 -7.19 -8.75
N VAL A 182 0.82 -7.71 -9.57
CA VAL A 182 2.21 -8.09 -9.29
C VAL A 182 3.06 -7.63 -10.46
N LYS A 183 3.91 -6.64 -10.24
CA LYS A 183 4.86 -6.10 -11.22
C LYS A 183 6.28 -6.43 -10.77
N LEU A 184 7.15 -6.77 -11.72
CA LEU A 184 8.56 -7.06 -11.44
C LEU A 184 9.43 -5.93 -11.92
N PHE A 185 10.34 -5.48 -11.07
CA PHE A 185 11.28 -4.40 -11.34
C PHE A 185 12.70 -4.85 -11.03
N HIS A 186 13.68 -4.40 -11.82
CA HIS A 186 15.08 -4.56 -11.48
C HIS A 186 15.49 -3.67 -10.32
N TYR A 187 16.52 -4.06 -9.58
CA TYR A 187 17.21 -3.15 -8.67
C TYR A 187 17.77 -1.96 -9.46
N GLY A 188 17.65 -0.75 -8.91
CA GLY A 188 18.02 0.51 -9.58
C GLY A 188 16.95 1.05 -10.55
N GLN A 189 15.89 0.29 -10.84
CA GLN A 189 14.77 0.78 -11.65
C GLN A 189 13.88 1.71 -10.84
N GLN A 190 13.38 2.78 -11.46
CA GLN A 190 12.38 3.68 -10.88
C GLN A 190 10.99 3.09 -11.01
N LEU A 191 10.14 3.36 -10.02
CA LEU A 191 8.72 3.01 -10.06
C LEU A 191 7.95 4.09 -10.83
N GLU A 192 7.09 3.68 -11.75
CA GLU A 192 6.30 4.59 -12.57
C GLU A 192 5.04 5.08 -11.85
N ASP A 193 4.47 4.25 -10.98
CA ASP A 193 3.27 4.59 -10.22
C ASP A 193 3.62 5.52 -9.05
N PRO A 194 3.04 6.74 -9.00
CA PRO A 194 3.34 7.71 -7.94
C PRO A 194 3.04 7.18 -6.54
N PHE A 195 2.02 6.35 -6.39
CA PHE A 195 1.63 5.76 -5.13
C PHE A 195 2.65 4.70 -4.66
N GLU A 196 3.00 3.74 -5.53
CA GLU A 196 4.03 2.72 -5.25
C GLU A 196 5.36 3.40 -4.90
N ASN A 197 5.71 4.48 -5.61
CA ASN A 197 6.93 5.27 -5.40
C ASN A 197 6.92 5.99 -4.03
N ASN A 198 5.81 6.61 -3.63
CA ASN A 198 5.68 7.27 -2.33
C ASN A 198 5.81 6.27 -1.18
N VAL A 199 5.20 5.10 -1.29
CA VAL A 199 5.33 4.05 -0.28
C VAL A 199 6.76 3.54 -0.20
N ALA A 200 7.39 3.21 -1.34
CA ALA A 200 8.78 2.77 -1.39
C ALA A 200 9.73 3.81 -0.77
N SER A 201 9.54 5.10 -1.09
CA SER A 201 10.31 6.20 -0.51
C SER A 201 10.16 6.27 1.01
N SER A 202 8.92 6.17 1.51
CA SER A 202 8.64 6.23 2.96
C SER A 202 9.22 5.06 3.75
N LEU A 203 9.43 3.92 3.08
CA LEU A 203 10.05 2.72 3.65
C LEU A 203 11.58 2.69 3.47
N GLY A 204 12.17 3.71 2.82
CA GLY A 204 13.62 3.77 2.55
C GLY A 204 14.09 2.78 1.49
N LEU A 205 13.19 2.33 0.60
CA LEU A 205 13.47 1.35 -0.43
C LEU A 205 14.03 1.96 -1.73
N LEU A 206 14.22 3.29 -1.77
CA LEU A 206 14.74 4.01 -2.93
C LEU A 206 16.11 4.63 -2.63
N ASP A 207 16.99 4.62 -3.62
CA ASP A 207 18.28 5.30 -3.58
C ASP A 207 18.16 6.80 -3.90
N GLY A 208 19.31 7.52 -3.91
CA GLY A 208 19.35 8.95 -4.24
C GLY A 208 18.90 9.32 -5.65
N ASN A 209 18.73 8.34 -6.55
CA ASN A 209 18.24 8.50 -7.92
C ASN A 209 16.79 7.99 -8.07
N MET A 210 16.08 7.72 -6.97
CA MET A 210 14.73 7.15 -6.93
C MET A 210 14.63 5.75 -7.53
N GLY A 211 15.72 5.00 -7.60
CA GLY A 211 15.75 3.59 -8.02
C GLY A 211 15.64 2.65 -6.82
N LEU A 212 15.03 1.48 -7.02
CA LEU A 212 14.89 0.44 -5.99
C LEU A 212 16.26 -0.05 -5.52
N VAL A 213 16.54 0.04 -4.22
CA VAL A 213 17.79 -0.43 -3.63
C VAL A 213 17.91 -1.96 -3.62
N ARG A 214 19.15 -2.48 -3.56
CA ARG A 214 19.37 -3.93 -3.40
C ARG A 214 18.99 -4.39 -1.99
N ASN A 215 18.64 -5.66 -1.86
CA ASN A 215 18.25 -6.25 -0.58
C ASN A 215 19.45 -6.81 0.20
N ASP A 216 20.62 -6.17 0.10
CA ASP A 216 21.84 -6.66 0.72
C ASP A 216 21.75 -6.68 2.26
N ASP A 217 21.02 -5.73 2.84
CA ASP A 217 20.76 -5.59 4.28
C ASP A 217 19.40 -6.17 4.72
N GLY A 218 18.68 -6.88 3.85
CA GLY A 218 17.38 -7.45 4.17
C GLY A 218 16.25 -6.42 4.35
N ILE A 219 16.39 -5.21 3.80
CA ILE A 219 15.46 -4.07 3.98
C ILE A 219 14.01 -4.39 3.55
N TYR A 220 13.83 -5.35 2.64
CA TYR A 220 12.50 -5.78 2.19
C TYR A 220 11.91 -6.92 3.03
N ASN A 221 12.68 -7.48 3.98
CA ASN A 221 12.20 -8.62 4.76
C ASN A 221 11.24 -8.14 5.86
N LEU A 222 10.00 -8.55 5.74
CA LEU A 222 8.97 -8.29 6.75
C LEU A 222 8.99 -9.41 7.79
N ASP A 223 8.95 -9.04 9.06
CA ASP A 223 8.78 -9.98 10.17
C ASP A 223 7.29 -10.32 10.40
N SER A 224 7.02 -11.25 11.31
CA SER A 224 5.66 -11.71 11.61
C SER A 224 4.78 -10.61 12.21
N GLU A 225 5.35 -9.61 12.88
CA GLU A 225 4.59 -8.47 13.41
C GLU A 225 4.22 -7.52 12.27
N GLN A 226 5.15 -7.21 11.39
CA GLN A 226 4.92 -6.34 10.22
C GLN A 226 3.88 -6.92 9.25
N LEU A 227 3.90 -8.26 9.05
CA LEU A 227 2.92 -8.94 8.20
C LEU A 227 1.48 -8.83 8.72
N LYS A 228 1.26 -8.68 10.03
CA LYS A 228 -0.08 -8.50 10.61
C LYS A 228 -0.76 -7.20 10.18
N TYR A 229 0.00 -6.24 9.68
CA TYR A 229 -0.52 -4.94 9.24
C TYR A 229 -0.87 -4.89 7.77
N LEU A 230 -0.45 -5.87 6.99
CA LEU A 230 -0.91 -6.03 5.62
C LEU A 230 -2.32 -6.65 5.61
N PRO A 231 -3.16 -6.32 4.62
CA PRO A 231 -4.35 -7.11 4.31
C PRO A 231 -4.00 -8.61 4.21
N SER A 232 -4.89 -9.47 4.70
CA SER A 232 -4.60 -10.90 4.84
C SER A 232 -4.10 -11.56 3.56
N GLU A 233 -4.70 -11.19 2.41
CA GLU A 233 -4.30 -11.76 1.13
C GLU A 233 -2.96 -11.17 0.64
N LEU A 234 -2.66 -9.92 0.97
CA LEU A 234 -1.37 -9.30 0.65
C LEU A 234 -0.23 -9.88 1.50
N ALA A 235 -0.46 -10.11 2.80
CA ALA A 235 0.48 -10.79 3.68
C ALA A 235 0.76 -12.22 3.19
N LYS A 236 -0.28 -12.95 2.77
CA LYS A 236 -0.17 -14.28 2.17
C LYS A 236 0.63 -14.23 0.87
N ALA A 237 0.34 -13.26 -0.01
CA ALA A 237 1.08 -13.07 -1.26
C ALA A 237 2.56 -12.76 -1.03
N TYR A 238 2.89 -11.94 -0.02
CA TYR A 238 4.27 -11.68 0.36
C TYR A 238 4.99 -12.99 0.75
N VAL A 239 4.39 -13.78 1.64
CA VAL A 239 4.97 -15.05 2.11
C VAL A 239 5.13 -16.04 0.95
N GLU A 240 4.08 -16.25 0.17
CA GLU A 240 4.09 -17.24 -0.91
C GLU A 240 5.04 -16.87 -2.06
N LEU A 241 5.13 -15.58 -2.43
CA LEU A 241 6.10 -15.12 -3.42
C LEU A 241 7.53 -15.23 -2.90
N LYS A 242 7.76 -14.92 -1.62
CA LYS A 242 9.08 -15.12 -1.01
C LYS A 242 9.49 -16.58 -1.01
N GLU A 243 8.60 -17.49 -0.58
CA GLU A 243 8.82 -18.93 -0.65
C GLU A 243 9.09 -19.43 -2.08
N TYR A 244 8.36 -18.87 -3.07
CA TYR A 244 8.59 -19.19 -4.48
C TYR A 244 10.00 -18.76 -4.93
N PHE A 245 10.39 -17.52 -4.67
CA PHE A 245 11.73 -17.03 -5.03
C PHE A 245 12.86 -17.72 -4.26
N ASP A 246 12.59 -18.20 -3.06
CA ASP A 246 13.52 -19.00 -2.23
C ASP A 246 13.51 -20.50 -2.60
N SER A 247 12.81 -20.90 -3.69
CA SER A 247 12.71 -22.30 -4.18
C SER A 247 11.99 -23.27 -3.22
N ASN A 248 11.14 -22.75 -2.34
CA ASN A 248 10.39 -23.54 -1.35
C ASN A 248 8.92 -23.75 -1.73
N ARG A 249 8.47 -23.21 -2.88
CA ARG A 249 7.07 -23.25 -3.32
C ARG A 249 6.96 -23.38 -4.85
N ALA A 250 6.06 -24.24 -5.32
CA ALA A 250 5.80 -24.47 -6.74
C ALA A 250 4.45 -23.93 -7.24
N GLY A 251 3.59 -23.44 -6.36
CA GLY A 251 2.26 -22.94 -6.72
C GLY A 251 1.75 -21.93 -5.71
N PHE A 252 0.67 -21.24 -6.05
CA PHE A 252 0.09 -20.17 -5.25
C PHE A 252 -1.34 -20.50 -4.85
N ASP A 253 -1.69 -20.22 -3.60
CA ASP A 253 -3.05 -20.27 -3.07
C ASP A 253 -3.54 -18.85 -2.76
N ILE A 254 -3.48 -17.98 -3.78
CA ILE A 254 -3.77 -16.55 -3.68
C ILE A 254 -5.03 -16.23 -4.46
N ASN A 255 -5.93 -15.47 -3.83
CA ASN A 255 -7.12 -14.96 -4.50
C ASN A 255 -6.76 -13.80 -5.43
N VAL A 256 -6.77 -14.05 -6.74
CA VAL A 256 -6.48 -13.06 -7.78
C VAL A 256 -7.76 -12.45 -8.33
N ARG A 257 -7.83 -11.13 -8.34
CA ARG A 257 -8.91 -10.37 -8.95
C ARG A 257 -8.39 -9.51 -10.11
N PHE A 258 -8.84 -9.78 -11.32
CA PHE A 258 -8.53 -8.94 -12.48
C PHE A 258 -9.39 -7.67 -12.48
N SER A 259 -8.91 -6.62 -11.84
CA SER A 259 -9.57 -5.29 -11.77
C SER A 259 -9.55 -4.58 -13.13
N VAL A 260 -8.58 -4.90 -13.99
CA VAL A 260 -8.39 -4.35 -15.33
C VAL A 260 -8.51 -5.43 -16.41
N GLY A 261 -8.41 -5.03 -17.67
CA GLY A 261 -8.36 -5.91 -18.83
C GLY A 261 -9.72 -6.20 -19.48
N THR A 262 -9.66 -6.44 -20.78
CA THR A 262 -10.80 -6.82 -21.61
C THR A 262 -11.28 -8.25 -21.29
N PRO A 263 -12.50 -8.63 -21.66
CA PRO A 263 -12.96 -10.02 -21.51
C PRO A 263 -12.07 -11.05 -22.19
N PHE A 264 -11.43 -10.70 -23.30
CA PHE A 264 -10.47 -11.57 -23.99
C PHE A 264 -9.19 -11.75 -23.19
N GLN A 265 -8.59 -10.66 -22.69
CA GLN A 265 -7.39 -10.71 -21.84
C GLN A 265 -7.63 -11.56 -20.59
N LYS A 266 -8.76 -11.36 -19.90
CA LYS A 266 -9.12 -12.17 -18.72
C LYS A 266 -9.25 -13.67 -19.04
N LYS A 267 -9.77 -14.03 -20.21
CA LYS A 267 -9.80 -15.44 -20.67
C LYS A 267 -8.39 -15.98 -20.90
N VAL A 268 -7.49 -15.19 -21.51
CA VAL A 268 -6.09 -15.57 -21.70
C VAL A 268 -5.44 -15.80 -20.34
N TRP A 269 -5.52 -14.84 -19.42
CA TRP A 269 -4.89 -14.93 -18.10
C TRP A 269 -5.38 -16.14 -17.30
N ASN A 270 -6.67 -16.45 -17.36
CA ASN A 270 -7.21 -17.67 -16.75
C ASN A 270 -6.65 -18.95 -17.42
N ALA A 271 -6.47 -18.96 -18.73
CA ALA A 271 -5.90 -20.10 -19.44
C ALA A 271 -4.41 -20.33 -19.10
N LEU A 272 -3.65 -19.27 -18.75
CA LEU A 272 -2.26 -19.40 -18.34
C LEU A 272 -2.08 -20.27 -17.10
N ASN A 273 -3.05 -20.30 -16.19
CA ASN A 273 -3.02 -21.12 -14.97
C ASN A 273 -3.01 -22.63 -15.23
N SER A 274 -3.29 -23.06 -16.48
CA SER A 274 -3.18 -24.47 -16.87
C SER A 274 -1.74 -24.91 -17.13
N ILE A 275 -0.78 -23.98 -17.23
CA ILE A 275 0.64 -24.31 -17.47
C ILE A 275 1.26 -24.71 -16.13
N PRO A 276 1.71 -25.97 -15.96
CA PRO A 276 2.26 -26.41 -14.69
C PRO A 276 3.58 -25.72 -14.36
N TYR A 277 3.97 -25.76 -13.09
CA TYR A 277 5.28 -25.30 -12.61
C TYR A 277 6.42 -26.04 -13.32
N GLY A 278 7.43 -25.30 -13.78
CA GLY A 278 8.54 -25.83 -14.58
C GLY A 278 8.18 -26.25 -16.01
N GLY A 279 6.89 -26.15 -16.38
CA GLY A 279 6.43 -26.40 -17.75
C GLY A 279 6.37 -25.14 -18.59
N THR A 280 6.33 -25.31 -19.90
CA THR A 280 6.15 -24.22 -20.87
C THR A 280 5.04 -24.54 -21.86
N ALA A 281 4.45 -23.52 -22.44
CA ALA A 281 3.49 -23.62 -23.55
C ALA A 281 3.82 -22.58 -24.62
N SER A 282 3.45 -22.87 -25.87
CA SER A 282 3.55 -21.84 -26.91
C SER A 282 2.32 -20.93 -26.90
N TYR A 283 2.45 -19.74 -27.51
CA TYR A 283 1.29 -18.86 -27.72
C TYR A 283 0.18 -19.53 -28.53
N GLU A 284 0.52 -20.48 -29.43
CA GLU A 284 -0.45 -21.26 -30.21
C GLU A 284 -1.18 -22.28 -29.32
N ASP A 285 -0.51 -22.88 -28.31
CA ASP A 285 -1.14 -23.80 -27.36
C ASP A 285 -2.20 -23.09 -26.51
N ILE A 286 -1.88 -21.89 -26.00
CA ILE A 286 -2.87 -21.07 -25.28
C ILE A 286 -4.02 -20.67 -26.20
N ALA A 287 -3.75 -20.31 -27.45
CA ALA A 287 -4.79 -20.01 -28.43
C ALA A 287 -5.68 -21.24 -28.72
N LEU A 288 -5.13 -22.44 -28.75
CA LEU A 288 -5.88 -23.69 -28.92
C LEU A 288 -6.82 -23.96 -27.75
N ILE A 289 -6.39 -23.70 -26.52
CA ILE A 289 -7.24 -23.79 -25.32
C ILE A 289 -8.47 -22.86 -25.48
N LEU A 290 -8.24 -21.62 -25.92
CA LEU A 290 -9.30 -20.61 -26.06
C LEU A 290 -10.27 -20.88 -27.22
N THR A 291 -9.90 -21.75 -28.16
CA THR A 291 -10.68 -22.07 -29.37
C THR A 291 -11.15 -23.53 -29.41
N ASP A 292 -11.17 -24.19 -28.25
CA ASP A 292 -11.59 -25.59 -28.10
C ASP A 292 -10.89 -26.54 -29.11
N GLY A 293 -9.57 -26.32 -29.31
CA GLY A 293 -8.72 -27.15 -30.19
C GLY A 293 -8.81 -26.83 -31.70
N LYS A 294 -9.54 -25.79 -32.11
CA LYS A 294 -9.68 -25.42 -33.53
C LYS A 294 -8.47 -24.64 -34.04
N LEU A 295 -7.52 -25.35 -34.63
CA LEU A 295 -6.22 -24.81 -35.09
C LEU A 295 -6.36 -23.60 -36.02
N SER A 296 -7.32 -23.60 -36.95
CA SER A 296 -7.55 -22.49 -37.88
C SER A 296 -7.99 -21.18 -37.16
N GLU A 297 -8.72 -21.30 -36.08
CA GLU A 297 -9.16 -20.17 -35.24
C GLU A 297 -8.01 -19.75 -34.30
N ALA A 298 -7.33 -20.71 -33.70
CA ALA A 298 -6.19 -20.47 -32.81
C ALA A 298 -5.11 -19.60 -33.47
N ARG A 299 -4.73 -19.93 -34.71
CA ARG A 299 -3.75 -19.16 -35.48
C ARG A 299 -4.13 -17.70 -35.71
N LYS A 300 -5.42 -17.38 -35.80
CA LYS A 300 -5.90 -16.01 -35.98
C LYS A 300 -5.72 -15.15 -34.74
N ILE A 301 -5.79 -15.76 -33.54
CA ILE A 301 -5.73 -15.06 -32.26
C ILE A 301 -4.36 -15.16 -31.58
N THR A 302 -3.40 -15.94 -32.09
CA THR A 302 -2.10 -16.17 -31.42
C THR A 302 -1.36 -14.86 -31.12
N ARG A 303 -1.39 -13.86 -32.03
CA ARG A 303 -0.78 -12.54 -31.78
C ARG A 303 -1.51 -11.80 -30.65
N ALA A 304 -2.83 -11.87 -30.61
CA ALA A 304 -3.64 -11.24 -29.54
C ALA A 304 -3.39 -11.91 -28.19
N VAL A 305 -3.15 -13.24 -28.16
CA VAL A 305 -2.70 -13.97 -26.96
C VAL A 305 -1.35 -13.43 -26.50
N GLY A 306 -0.39 -13.20 -27.40
CA GLY A 306 0.91 -12.60 -27.06
C GLY A 306 0.78 -11.21 -26.45
N SER A 307 -0.07 -10.34 -27.01
CA SER A 307 -0.35 -9.04 -26.42
C SER A 307 -0.99 -9.17 -25.02
N ALA A 308 -1.98 -10.04 -24.87
CA ALA A 308 -2.62 -10.28 -23.57
C ALA A 308 -1.63 -10.81 -22.52
N CYS A 309 -0.66 -11.64 -22.90
CA CYS A 309 0.40 -12.08 -21.99
C CYS A 309 1.29 -10.92 -21.52
N SER A 310 1.61 -9.97 -22.41
CA SER A 310 2.38 -8.77 -22.06
C SER A 310 1.61 -7.84 -21.11
N ASP A 311 0.29 -7.82 -21.23
CA ASP A 311 -0.60 -6.97 -20.41
C ASP A 311 -1.05 -7.66 -19.09
N ASN A 312 -0.47 -8.82 -18.76
CA ASN A 312 -0.82 -9.53 -17.52
C ASN A 312 -0.50 -8.69 -16.29
N PRO A 313 -1.51 -8.30 -15.48
CA PRO A 313 -1.30 -7.44 -14.31
C PRO A 313 -0.71 -8.19 -13.12
N VAL A 314 -0.78 -9.54 -13.08
CA VAL A 314 -0.40 -10.35 -11.91
C VAL A 314 0.71 -11.33 -12.30
N ALA A 315 1.89 -10.79 -12.58
CA ALA A 315 3.05 -11.57 -13.00
C ALA A 315 3.44 -12.63 -11.94
N VAL A 316 4.07 -13.71 -12.37
CA VAL A 316 4.49 -14.88 -11.56
C VAL A 316 3.31 -15.73 -11.11
N ILE A 317 2.37 -15.18 -10.34
CA ILE A 317 1.17 -15.88 -9.85
C ILE A 317 0.33 -16.36 -11.05
N VAL A 318 0.09 -15.47 -12.03
CA VAL A 318 -0.44 -15.82 -13.35
C VAL A 318 0.74 -15.99 -14.31
N PRO A 319 1.09 -17.21 -14.70
CA PRO A 319 2.43 -17.53 -15.20
C PRO A 319 2.65 -17.22 -16.69
N CYS A 320 2.51 -15.94 -17.09
CA CYS A 320 2.78 -15.53 -18.48
C CYS A 320 4.25 -15.72 -18.90
N HIS A 321 5.19 -15.80 -17.93
CA HIS A 321 6.59 -16.14 -18.21
C HIS A 321 6.77 -17.56 -18.76
N ARG A 322 5.85 -18.51 -18.49
CA ARG A 322 5.88 -19.88 -19.03
C ARG A 322 5.45 -19.96 -20.49
N VAL A 323 4.97 -18.86 -21.10
CA VAL A 323 4.60 -18.84 -22.53
C VAL A 323 5.80 -18.42 -23.37
N ILE A 324 6.23 -19.30 -24.30
CA ILE A 324 7.41 -19.12 -25.16
C ILE A 324 7.05 -19.21 -26.63
N GLY A 325 8.00 -18.91 -27.51
CA GLY A 325 7.85 -19.14 -28.93
C GLY A 325 7.68 -20.63 -29.27
N LYS A 326 7.03 -20.95 -30.39
CA LYS A 326 6.86 -22.36 -30.86
C LYS A 326 8.19 -23.04 -31.15
N ASP A 327 9.20 -22.27 -31.47
CA ASP A 327 10.59 -22.71 -31.70
C ASP A 327 11.42 -22.79 -30.40
N GLY A 328 10.80 -22.58 -29.26
CA GLY A 328 11.47 -22.53 -27.93
C GLY A 328 12.10 -21.17 -27.59
N SER A 329 11.95 -20.17 -28.46
CA SER A 329 12.53 -18.84 -28.18
C SER A 329 11.85 -18.14 -27.05
N ILE A 330 12.66 -17.51 -26.18
CA ILE A 330 12.19 -16.66 -25.08
C ILE A 330 11.95 -15.27 -25.65
N VAL A 331 10.68 -14.89 -25.81
CA VAL A 331 10.27 -13.63 -26.42
C VAL A 331 9.22 -12.92 -25.58
N GLY A 332 9.21 -11.60 -25.64
CA GLY A 332 8.18 -10.73 -25.11
C GLY A 332 7.87 -10.93 -23.61
N TYR A 333 8.39 -10.05 -22.75
CA TYR A 333 8.02 -10.01 -21.35
C TYR A 333 8.05 -8.56 -20.87
N SER A 334 7.02 -8.12 -20.16
CA SER A 334 6.89 -6.73 -19.73
C SER A 334 8.01 -6.28 -18.78
N ALA A 335 8.48 -7.19 -17.91
CA ALA A 335 9.56 -6.91 -16.97
C ALA A 335 10.99 -7.17 -17.55
N GLY A 336 11.11 -7.47 -18.84
CA GLY A 336 12.40 -7.79 -19.48
C GLY A 336 12.61 -9.28 -19.71
N ILE A 337 13.33 -9.61 -20.80
CA ILE A 337 13.60 -11.00 -21.21
C ILE A 337 14.49 -11.72 -20.20
N ASP A 338 15.40 -11.03 -19.58
CA ASP A 338 16.32 -11.55 -18.55
C ASP A 338 15.60 -11.96 -17.27
N ILE A 339 14.55 -11.25 -16.84
CA ILE A 339 13.67 -11.69 -15.73
C ILE A 339 12.87 -12.92 -16.16
N LYS A 340 12.37 -12.96 -17.39
CA LYS A 340 11.64 -14.14 -17.89
C LYS A 340 12.54 -15.37 -17.92
N ASP A 341 13.76 -15.22 -18.42
CA ASP A 341 14.76 -16.30 -18.45
C ASP A 341 15.11 -16.78 -17.06
N TYR A 342 15.33 -15.84 -16.11
CA TYR A 342 15.53 -16.14 -14.69
C TYR A 342 14.39 -16.99 -14.13
N LEU A 343 13.13 -16.59 -14.33
CA LEU A 343 11.96 -17.33 -13.82
C LEU A 343 11.85 -18.74 -14.40
N LEU A 344 12.08 -18.88 -15.70
CA LEU A 344 12.08 -20.20 -16.38
C LEU A 344 13.19 -21.10 -15.85
N LEU A 345 14.40 -20.59 -15.70
CA LEU A 345 15.53 -21.32 -15.13
C LEU A 345 15.25 -21.70 -13.65
N HIS A 346 14.77 -20.75 -12.85
CA HIS A 346 14.42 -20.96 -11.45
C HIS A 346 13.43 -22.14 -11.31
N GLU A 347 12.35 -22.14 -12.10
CA GLU A 347 11.37 -23.23 -12.05
C GLU A 347 11.92 -24.56 -12.59
N SER A 348 12.76 -24.54 -13.64
CA SER A 348 13.30 -25.76 -14.21
C SER A 348 14.26 -26.47 -13.24
N PHE A 349 15.09 -25.74 -12.50
CA PHE A 349 16.01 -26.30 -11.52
C PHE A 349 15.26 -26.87 -10.31
N THR A 350 14.23 -26.19 -9.83
CA THR A 350 13.49 -26.62 -8.65
C THR A 350 12.46 -27.71 -8.93
N ALA A 351 11.93 -27.81 -10.15
CA ALA A 351 11.07 -28.92 -10.55
C ALA A 351 11.80 -30.28 -10.60
N VAL A 352 13.13 -30.27 -10.83
CA VAL A 352 13.96 -31.49 -10.86
C VAL A 352 14.46 -31.89 -9.47
N THR A 353 14.60 -30.92 -8.56
CA THR A 353 15.02 -31.16 -7.17
C THR A 353 13.76 -31.26 -6.31
N PRO A 354 13.44 -32.43 -5.67
CA PRO A 354 12.29 -32.49 -4.79
C PRO A 354 12.41 -31.42 -3.72
N LEU A 355 11.34 -30.62 -3.53
CA LEU A 355 11.23 -29.71 -2.40
C LEU A 355 11.54 -30.51 -1.14
N ILE A 356 12.69 -30.24 -0.51
CA ILE A 356 13.10 -30.97 0.70
C ILE A 356 12.06 -30.61 1.77
N SER A 357 11.16 -31.54 2.04
CA SER A 357 10.28 -31.46 3.20
C SER A 357 11.18 -31.36 4.44
N LYS A 358 11.26 -30.17 5.02
CA LYS A 358 11.76 -30.03 6.38
C LYS A 358 10.69 -30.62 7.31
N GLU A 359 10.72 -31.94 7.50
CA GLU A 359 10.22 -32.50 8.72
C GLU A 359 11.19 -32.09 9.84
N VAL A 360 10.78 -31.16 10.70
CA VAL A 360 11.07 -31.18 12.15
C VAL A 360 9.92 -30.44 12.85
#